data_b0b9e1cb8e0410e4388b8114c84e47b6
#
_entry.id   b0b9e1cb8e0410e4388b8114c84e47b6
#
_cell.length_a   1.000
_cell.length_b   1.000
_cell.length_c   1.000
_cell.angle_alpha   90.00
_cell.angle_beta   90.00
_cell.angle_gamma   90.00
#
_symmetry.space_group_name_H-M   'P 1'
#
loop_
_entity.id
_entity.type
_entity.pdbx_description
1 polymer ?
#
loop_
_entity_poly.entity_id
_entity_poly.type
_entity_poly.pdbx_seq_one_letter_code
_entity_poly.pdbx_strand_id
1 'polypeptide(L)'
;MNKPKVTAEDFIDFLVATPLNATAMEAQRTNPVGSIEPSHDAYTRLLHRLEPSNDTLWQEVKAEVRLNSGVLVLDDTVLDKPYARKMDLVHHMWSGKHHAVVKGIDLLTLLWTDGERHLPCDYRIYDKPNDGKTKNDHFGDLIDTAKERGFQPEYVLFDGWYSSLVNLRKIDAVGWRWLTRLKHNRRVNPDRTRNRPVGDCDITATGTVVHLENYGMVKVFRIISKDGTAEHWATNDLEMDELGRLKLAEASWKIEEYHRGLKQVTNVEGCQCRKAQAQRSHIGLALRAFLVFERYCFRTGYNWAATKAKIFQDAVRAFRANPWIGRHPATA
;
A
#
# COMPACT_ATOMS: atom_id res chain seq x y z
N MET A 1 20.98 -27.42 15.68
CA MET A 1 21.11 -26.41 14.62
C MET A 1 21.61 -25.11 15.22
N ASN A 2 22.63 -24.45 14.64
CA ASN A 2 23.10 -23.17 15.15
C ASN A 2 22.02 -22.10 15.01
N LYS A 3 21.84 -21.26 16.04
CA LYS A 3 20.86 -20.17 16.04
C LYS A 3 21.18 -19.20 14.87
N PRO A 4 20.17 -18.72 14.12
CA PRO A 4 20.39 -17.73 13.07
C PRO A 4 21.08 -16.48 13.62
N LYS A 5 22.05 -15.95 12.88
CA LYS A 5 22.81 -14.74 13.26
C LYS A 5 22.07 -13.43 12.96
N VAL A 6 21.03 -13.48 12.10
CA VAL A 6 20.25 -12.32 11.69
C VAL A 6 18.76 -12.65 11.83
N THR A 7 18.02 -11.76 12.46
CA THR A 7 16.57 -11.84 12.69
C THR A 7 15.80 -10.95 11.71
N ALA A 8 14.48 -11.05 11.69
CA ALA A 8 13.61 -10.16 10.93
C ALA A 8 13.72 -8.72 11.46
N GLU A 9 13.81 -8.56 12.78
CA GLU A 9 13.94 -7.28 13.47
C GLU A 9 15.23 -6.54 13.05
N ASP A 10 16.37 -7.25 12.99
CA ASP A 10 17.63 -6.68 12.51
C ASP A 10 17.51 -6.11 11.08
N PHE A 11 16.75 -6.82 10.22
CA PHE A 11 16.54 -6.36 8.85
C PHE A 11 15.52 -5.21 8.77
N ILE A 12 14.50 -5.19 9.62
CA ILE A 12 13.56 -4.07 9.75
C ILE A 12 14.30 -2.81 10.19
N ASP A 13 15.13 -2.89 11.22
CA ASP A 13 15.94 -1.77 11.70
C ASP A 13 16.88 -1.24 10.62
N PHE A 14 17.47 -2.16 9.83
CA PHE A 14 18.27 -1.77 8.66
C PHE A 14 17.41 -1.02 7.62
N LEU A 15 16.21 -1.51 7.28
CA LEU A 15 15.31 -0.83 6.33
C LEU A 15 14.86 0.55 6.82
N VAL A 16 14.60 0.68 8.11
CA VAL A 16 14.27 1.95 8.76
C VAL A 16 15.44 2.94 8.64
N ALA A 17 16.67 2.49 8.86
CA ALA A 17 17.84 3.36 8.96
C ALA A 17 18.52 3.67 7.61
N THR A 18 18.58 2.70 6.68
CA THR A 18 19.40 2.83 5.47
C THR A 18 18.93 3.94 4.51
N PRO A 19 19.83 4.81 4.02
CA PRO A 19 19.56 5.74 2.92
C PRO A 19 19.81 5.13 1.54
N LEU A 20 20.49 3.98 1.49
CA LEU A 20 20.95 3.33 0.27
C LEU A 20 20.03 2.16 -0.11
N ASN A 21 20.34 1.53 -1.26
CA ASN A 21 19.61 0.32 -1.67
C ASN A 21 19.75 -0.80 -0.63
N ALA A 22 18.64 -1.48 -0.35
CA ALA A 22 18.54 -2.55 0.64
C ALA A 22 19.23 -3.84 0.14
N THR A 23 20.55 -3.82 0.06
CA THR A 23 21.37 -4.99 -0.29
C THR A 23 21.89 -5.70 0.95
N ALA A 24 22.14 -7.01 0.86
CA ALA A 24 22.74 -7.77 1.93
C ALA A 24 24.14 -7.28 2.30
N MET A 25 24.89 -6.76 1.32
CA MET A 25 26.22 -6.14 1.52
C MET A 25 26.11 -4.86 2.34
N GLU A 26 25.12 -4.01 2.05
CA GLU A 26 24.93 -2.77 2.80
C GLU A 26 24.44 -3.06 4.22
N ALA A 27 23.54 -4.04 4.39
CA ALA A 27 23.13 -4.50 5.71
C ALA A 27 24.32 -4.99 6.55
N GLN A 28 25.25 -5.73 5.94
CA GLN A 28 26.48 -6.12 6.63
C GLN A 28 27.36 -4.92 7.05
N ARG A 29 27.57 -3.95 6.15
CA ARG A 29 28.40 -2.77 6.40
C ARG A 29 27.89 -1.87 7.51
N THR A 30 26.59 -1.90 7.74
CA THR A 30 25.89 -1.07 8.72
C THR A 30 25.57 -1.80 10.02
N ASN A 31 26.14 -2.98 10.25
CA ASN A 31 26.00 -3.67 11.53
C ASN A 31 26.54 -2.83 12.68
N PRO A 32 25.88 -2.83 13.86
CA PRO A 32 26.40 -2.17 15.05
C PRO A 32 27.78 -2.70 15.43
N VAL A 33 28.69 -1.80 15.75
CA VAL A 33 30.06 -2.15 16.19
C VAL A 33 30.00 -2.91 17.51
N GLY A 34 30.79 -3.99 17.61
CA GLY A 34 30.87 -4.81 18.83
C GLY A 34 29.85 -5.97 18.91
N SER A 35 28.97 -6.11 17.95
CA SER A 35 28.12 -7.30 17.78
C SER A 35 28.90 -8.40 17.04
N ILE A 36 28.40 -9.67 17.13
CA ILE A 36 28.86 -10.73 16.23
C ILE A 36 28.49 -10.29 14.82
N GLU A 37 29.49 -9.91 14.01
CA GLU A 37 29.27 -9.44 12.66
C GLU A 37 28.73 -10.55 11.75
N PRO A 38 27.44 -10.53 11.38
CA PRO A 38 26.91 -11.46 10.39
C PRO A 38 27.43 -11.09 9.01
N SER A 39 27.84 -12.10 8.22
CA SER A 39 28.20 -11.89 6.82
C SER A 39 26.97 -11.52 5.98
N HIS A 40 27.18 -10.92 4.80
CA HIS A 40 26.10 -10.64 3.85
C HIS A 40 25.27 -11.88 3.50
N ASP A 41 25.87 -13.07 3.51
CA ASP A 41 25.15 -14.33 3.31
C ASP A 41 24.10 -14.62 4.41
N ALA A 42 24.33 -14.16 5.64
CA ALA A 42 23.34 -14.34 6.71
C ALA A 42 22.07 -13.55 6.43
N TYR A 43 22.20 -12.34 5.88
CA TYR A 43 21.07 -11.51 5.41
C TYR A 43 20.38 -12.13 4.20
N THR A 44 21.14 -12.62 3.23
CA THR A 44 20.58 -13.33 2.08
C THR A 44 19.80 -14.58 2.54
N ARG A 45 20.39 -15.40 3.42
CA ARG A 45 19.71 -16.58 3.98
C ARG A 45 18.47 -16.22 4.78
N LEU A 46 18.44 -15.08 5.49
CA LEU A 46 17.24 -14.59 6.17
C LEU A 46 16.08 -14.48 5.19
N LEU A 47 16.26 -13.72 4.09
CA LEU A 47 15.21 -13.50 3.09
C LEU A 47 14.71 -14.80 2.44
N HIS A 48 15.58 -15.81 2.31
CA HIS A 48 15.21 -17.10 1.73
C HIS A 48 14.54 -18.06 2.71
N ARG A 49 14.77 -17.94 4.02
CA ARG A 49 14.18 -18.83 5.03
C ARG A 49 12.88 -18.32 5.63
N LEU A 50 12.64 -17.00 5.57
CA LEU A 50 11.38 -16.44 6.05
C LEU A 50 10.23 -16.95 5.17
N GLU A 51 9.15 -17.33 5.82
CA GLU A 51 7.89 -17.58 5.15
C GLU A 51 7.08 -16.29 5.22
N PRO A 52 7.00 -15.52 4.10
CA PRO A 52 6.25 -14.27 4.10
C PRO A 52 4.77 -14.59 4.26
N SER A 53 4.26 -14.27 5.44
CA SER A 53 2.87 -14.44 5.80
C SER A 53 2.24 -13.08 6.05
N ASN A 54 1.08 -12.86 5.45
CA ASN A 54 0.25 -11.68 5.70
C ASN A 54 -0.25 -11.69 7.16
N ASP A 55 -0.36 -12.88 7.77
CA ASP A 55 -0.75 -13.02 9.15
C ASP A 55 0.27 -12.43 10.11
N THR A 56 1.58 -12.48 9.79
CA THR A 56 2.60 -11.81 10.59
C THR A 56 2.34 -10.31 10.69
N LEU A 57 2.05 -9.66 9.56
CA LEU A 57 1.69 -8.24 9.54
C LEU A 57 0.43 -7.97 10.37
N TRP A 58 -0.60 -8.79 10.19
CA TRP A 58 -1.85 -8.68 10.95
C TRP A 58 -1.65 -8.83 12.45
N GLN A 59 -0.88 -9.84 12.90
CA GLN A 59 -0.59 -10.04 14.32
C GLN A 59 0.09 -8.83 14.96
N GLU A 60 0.93 -8.11 14.22
CA GLU A 60 1.62 -6.92 14.70
C GLU A 60 0.70 -5.70 14.81
N VAL A 61 -0.30 -5.57 13.93
CA VAL A 61 -1.11 -4.35 13.82
C VAL A 61 -2.49 -4.46 14.46
N LYS A 62 -3.00 -5.68 14.66
CA LYS A 62 -4.40 -5.91 15.10
C LYS A 62 -4.79 -5.22 16.40
N ALA A 63 -3.85 -5.03 17.33
CA ALA A 63 -4.12 -4.36 18.61
C ALA A 63 -4.34 -2.84 18.46
N GLU A 64 -3.93 -2.25 17.34
CA GLU A 64 -4.02 -0.83 17.05
C GLU A 64 -5.22 -0.49 16.16
N VAL A 65 -5.79 -1.49 15.50
CA VAL A 65 -6.95 -1.37 14.62
C VAL A 65 -8.25 -1.43 15.43
N ARG A 66 -9.17 -0.51 15.13
CA ARG A 66 -10.53 -0.55 15.66
C ARG A 66 -11.43 -1.24 14.63
N LEU A 67 -11.78 -2.50 14.88
CA LEU A 67 -12.52 -3.32 13.92
C LEU A 67 -13.90 -2.76 13.55
N ASN A 68 -14.54 -2.00 14.46
CA ASN A 68 -15.91 -1.50 14.29
C ASN A 68 -15.96 -0.01 13.89
N SER A 69 -14.85 0.58 13.44
CA SER A 69 -14.80 1.98 13.02
C SER A 69 -13.70 2.22 12.02
N GLY A 70 -13.68 3.42 11.44
CA GLY A 70 -12.75 3.80 10.40
C GLY A 70 -13.14 3.19 9.05
N VAL A 71 -12.28 3.37 8.07
CA VAL A 71 -12.51 2.91 6.71
C VAL A 71 -11.42 1.93 6.27
N LEU A 72 -11.79 0.99 5.42
CA LEU A 72 -10.84 0.15 4.69
C LEU A 72 -10.59 0.78 3.32
N VAL A 73 -9.32 0.92 2.95
CA VAL A 73 -8.92 1.42 1.62
C VAL A 73 -8.12 0.33 0.92
N LEU A 74 -8.53 -0.02 -0.29
CA LEU A 74 -7.87 -1.04 -1.11
C LEU A 74 -7.39 -0.42 -2.41
N ASP A 75 -6.11 -0.60 -2.67
CA ASP A 75 -5.50 -0.21 -3.95
C ASP A 75 -4.21 -0.99 -4.19
N ASP A 76 -3.71 -0.90 -5.43
CA ASP A 76 -2.43 -1.49 -5.80
C ASP A 76 -1.39 -0.43 -6.17
N THR A 77 -0.14 -0.81 -6.00
CA THR A 77 1.00 0.00 -6.43
C THR A 77 2.06 -0.85 -7.10
N VAL A 78 2.62 -0.33 -8.17
CA VAL A 78 3.74 -0.98 -8.85
C VAL A 78 5.04 -0.62 -8.15
N LEU A 79 5.77 -1.62 -7.68
CA LEU A 79 7.14 -1.50 -7.20
C LEU A 79 8.08 -1.56 -8.39
N ASP A 80 8.64 -0.42 -8.77
CA ASP A 80 9.42 -0.26 -9.99
C ASP A 80 10.69 -1.12 -10.01
N LYS A 81 10.89 -1.89 -11.08
CA LYS A 81 12.06 -2.74 -11.32
C LYS A 81 12.61 -2.58 -12.75
N PRO A 82 12.96 -1.34 -13.18
CA PRO A 82 13.26 -1.06 -14.58
C PRO A 82 14.45 -1.86 -15.13
N TYR A 83 15.41 -2.17 -14.30
CA TYR A 83 16.63 -2.91 -14.69
C TYR A 83 16.55 -4.42 -14.48
N ALA A 84 15.40 -4.93 -14.03
CA ALA A 84 15.22 -6.36 -13.79
C ALA A 84 15.33 -7.16 -15.10
N ARG A 85 16.22 -8.16 -15.11
CA ARG A 85 16.39 -9.08 -16.26
C ARG A 85 15.94 -10.50 -15.95
N LYS A 86 16.14 -10.96 -14.71
CA LYS A 86 15.86 -12.32 -14.23
C LYS A 86 15.37 -12.27 -12.77
N MET A 87 14.23 -11.61 -12.53
CA MET A 87 13.54 -11.59 -11.24
C MET A 87 12.19 -12.28 -11.38
N ASP A 88 11.91 -13.22 -10.50
CA ASP A 88 10.77 -14.13 -10.62
C ASP A 88 9.40 -13.42 -10.57
N LEU A 89 9.22 -12.38 -9.77
CA LEU A 89 7.94 -11.68 -9.58
C LEU A 89 7.74 -10.45 -10.49
N VAL A 90 8.71 -10.16 -11.37
CA VAL A 90 8.66 -8.95 -12.19
C VAL A 90 7.89 -9.23 -13.48
N HIS A 91 6.84 -8.45 -13.69
CA HIS A 91 6.01 -8.50 -14.88
C HIS A 91 5.98 -7.14 -15.59
N HIS A 92 5.53 -7.15 -16.85
CA HIS A 92 5.19 -5.91 -17.56
C HIS A 92 3.75 -5.57 -17.23
N MET A 93 3.53 -4.34 -16.73
CA MET A 93 2.21 -3.88 -16.34
C MET A 93 2.04 -2.39 -16.59
N TRP A 94 0.79 -1.95 -16.75
CA TRP A 94 0.48 -0.53 -16.85
C TRP A 94 0.72 0.16 -15.50
N SER A 95 1.43 1.26 -15.54
CA SER A 95 1.64 2.14 -14.37
C SER A 95 0.94 3.47 -14.58
N GLY A 96 -0.01 3.80 -13.70
CA GLY A 96 -0.68 5.11 -13.70
C GLY A 96 0.31 6.26 -13.43
N LYS A 97 1.36 6.03 -12.64
CA LYS A 97 2.41 7.00 -12.36
C LYS A 97 3.22 7.37 -13.61
N HIS A 98 3.55 6.39 -14.45
CA HIS A 98 4.40 6.58 -15.64
C HIS A 98 3.60 6.75 -16.93
N HIS A 99 2.26 6.56 -16.90
CA HIS A 99 1.39 6.49 -18.07
C HIS A 99 1.95 5.58 -19.18
N ALA A 100 2.59 4.48 -18.78
CA ALA A 100 3.28 3.54 -19.68
C ALA A 100 3.29 2.12 -19.10
N VAL A 101 3.61 1.15 -19.95
CA VAL A 101 3.91 -0.21 -19.51
C VAL A 101 5.33 -0.24 -18.92
N VAL A 102 5.45 -0.61 -17.66
CA VAL A 102 6.71 -0.70 -16.92
C VAL A 102 6.98 -2.10 -16.43
N LYS A 103 8.23 -2.37 -16.06
CA LYS A 103 8.63 -3.58 -15.33
C LYS A 103 8.51 -3.33 -13.84
N GLY A 104 7.78 -4.18 -13.13
CA GLY A 104 7.61 -4.04 -11.69
C GLY A 104 6.98 -5.26 -11.03
N ILE A 105 6.87 -5.17 -9.71
CA ILE A 105 6.11 -6.09 -8.88
C ILE A 105 4.88 -5.34 -8.40
N ASP A 106 3.70 -5.93 -8.58
CA ASP A 106 2.45 -5.29 -8.19
C ASP A 106 2.06 -5.73 -6.78
N LEU A 107 1.84 -4.75 -5.93
CA LEU A 107 1.50 -4.92 -4.52
C LEU A 107 0.12 -4.34 -4.25
N LEU A 108 -0.86 -5.20 -3.99
CA LEU A 108 -2.17 -4.81 -3.48
C LEU A 108 -2.11 -4.69 -1.96
N THR A 109 -2.69 -3.64 -1.40
CA THR A 109 -2.74 -3.44 0.04
C THR A 109 -4.17 -3.19 0.52
N LEU A 110 -4.53 -3.80 1.64
CA LEU A 110 -5.66 -3.44 2.48
C LEU A 110 -5.16 -2.54 3.59
N LEU A 111 -5.50 -1.26 3.53
CA LEU A 111 -5.17 -0.24 4.52
C LEU A 111 -6.39 0.04 5.40
N TRP A 112 -6.22 0.06 6.72
CA TRP A 112 -7.20 0.64 7.63
C TRP A 112 -6.75 2.05 8.02
N THR A 113 -7.71 2.98 8.07
CA THR A 113 -7.45 4.34 8.56
C THR A 113 -8.63 4.89 9.34
N ASP A 114 -8.33 5.63 10.39
CA ASP A 114 -9.27 6.47 11.15
C ASP A 114 -9.13 7.97 10.79
N GLY A 115 -8.37 8.29 9.74
CA GLY A 115 -8.02 9.63 9.31
C GLY A 115 -6.66 10.12 9.81
N GLU A 116 -6.19 9.60 10.94
CA GLU A 116 -4.90 9.96 11.55
C GLU A 116 -3.84 8.88 11.33
N ARG A 117 -4.21 7.61 11.45
CA ARG A 117 -3.32 6.45 11.29
C ARG A 117 -3.56 5.73 9.97
N HIS A 118 -2.48 5.19 9.41
CA HIS A 118 -2.46 4.50 8.13
C HIS A 118 -1.85 3.10 8.33
N LEU A 119 -2.69 2.14 8.71
CA LEU A 119 -2.25 0.82 9.13
C LEU A 119 -2.48 -0.22 8.02
N PRO A 120 -1.42 -0.72 7.34
CA PRO A 120 -1.55 -1.83 6.41
C PRO A 120 -1.92 -3.10 7.19
N CYS A 121 -3.12 -3.63 6.94
CA CYS A 121 -3.66 -4.78 7.64
C CYS A 121 -3.44 -6.09 6.88
N ASP A 122 -3.38 -6.01 5.56
CA ASP A 122 -3.16 -7.17 4.69
C ASP A 122 -2.56 -6.73 3.35
N TYR A 123 -1.96 -7.65 2.61
CA TYR A 123 -1.43 -7.39 1.28
C TYR A 123 -1.43 -8.64 0.40
N ARG A 124 -1.39 -8.44 -0.91
CA ARG A 124 -1.18 -9.48 -1.91
C ARG A 124 -0.12 -9.03 -2.90
N ILE A 125 0.69 -9.96 -3.35
CA ILE A 125 1.65 -9.74 -4.43
C ILE A 125 1.11 -10.45 -5.66
N TYR A 126 0.83 -9.69 -6.72
CA TYR A 126 0.30 -10.23 -7.96
C TYR A 126 1.31 -11.14 -8.64
N ASP A 127 0.92 -12.39 -8.87
CA ASP A 127 1.78 -13.44 -9.43
C ASP A 127 0.98 -14.46 -10.26
N LYS A 128 0.09 -13.95 -11.11
CA LYS A 128 -0.84 -14.77 -11.91
C LYS A 128 -0.21 -16.00 -12.60
N PRO A 129 1.04 -15.96 -13.10
CA PRO A 129 1.66 -17.15 -13.69
C PRO A 129 1.78 -18.33 -12.72
N ASN A 130 1.87 -18.07 -11.40
CA ASN A 130 2.07 -19.11 -10.40
C ASN A 130 0.79 -19.43 -9.60
N ASP A 131 -0.08 -18.45 -9.32
CA ASP A 131 -1.30 -18.63 -8.53
C ASP A 131 -2.60 -18.63 -9.34
N GLY A 132 -2.53 -18.27 -10.62
CA GLY A 132 -3.68 -18.18 -11.52
C GLY A 132 -4.64 -17.02 -11.23
N LYS A 133 -4.40 -16.23 -10.19
CA LYS A 133 -5.31 -15.17 -9.72
C LYS A 133 -5.13 -13.86 -10.47
N THR A 134 -6.24 -13.20 -10.76
CA THR A 134 -6.25 -11.82 -11.23
C THR A 134 -6.16 -10.83 -10.05
N LYS A 135 -5.92 -9.54 -10.32
CA LYS A 135 -6.01 -8.50 -9.29
C LYS A 135 -7.40 -8.44 -8.63
N ASN A 136 -8.46 -8.68 -9.40
CA ASN A 136 -9.82 -8.72 -8.84
C ASN A 136 -10.04 -9.93 -7.93
N ASP A 137 -9.42 -11.08 -8.21
CA ASP A 137 -9.47 -12.23 -7.30
C ASP A 137 -8.75 -11.92 -5.98
N HIS A 138 -7.55 -11.32 -6.06
CA HIS A 138 -6.83 -10.85 -4.86
C HIS A 138 -7.60 -9.79 -4.07
N PHE A 139 -8.31 -8.88 -4.75
CA PHE A 139 -9.21 -7.92 -4.09
C PHE A 139 -10.30 -8.67 -3.31
N GLY A 140 -10.93 -9.66 -3.95
CA GLY A 140 -11.94 -10.50 -3.31
C GLY A 140 -11.41 -11.25 -2.09
N ASP A 141 -10.19 -11.81 -2.17
CA ASP A 141 -9.52 -12.48 -1.04
C ASP A 141 -9.25 -11.52 0.12
N LEU A 142 -8.87 -10.27 -0.16
CA LEU A 142 -8.65 -9.24 0.87
C LEU A 142 -9.96 -8.91 1.61
N ILE A 143 -11.09 -8.81 0.90
CA ILE A 143 -12.41 -8.60 1.51
C ILE A 143 -12.79 -9.80 2.40
N ASP A 144 -12.61 -11.04 1.91
CA ASP A 144 -12.91 -12.25 2.68
C ASP A 144 -12.06 -12.31 3.97
N THR A 145 -10.75 -12.07 3.85
CA THR A 145 -9.84 -12.04 5.01
C THR A 145 -10.23 -10.94 6.01
N ALA A 146 -10.62 -9.75 5.53
CA ALA A 146 -11.07 -8.68 6.41
C ALA A 146 -12.35 -9.08 7.17
N LYS A 147 -13.30 -9.74 6.49
CA LYS A 147 -14.51 -10.30 7.13
C LYS A 147 -14.15 -11.34 8.20
N GLU A 148 -13.27 -12.29 7.87
CA GLU A 148 -12.82 -13.33 8.80
C GLU A 148 -12.13 -12.76 10.04
N ARG A 149 -11.40 -11.65 9.90
CA ARG A 149 -10.76 -10.91 10.99
C ARG A 149 -11.75 -10.08 11.82
N GLY A 150 -13.02 -10.04 11.43
CA GLY A 150 -14.09 -9.38 12.17
C GLY A 150 -14.21 -7.88 11.91
N PHE A 151 -13.67 -7.36 10.81
CA PHE A 151 -13.88 -5.97 10.45
C PHE A 151 -15.34 -5.63 10.22
N GLN A 152 -15.74 -4.46 10.70
CA GLN A 152 -17.02 -3.79 10.44
C GLN A 152 -16.74 -2.32 10.12
N PRO A 153 -16.13 -2.05 8.96
CA PRO A 153 -15.75 -0.70 8.59
C PRO A 153 -16.96 0.18 8.31
N GLU A 154 -16.81 1.48 8.49
CA GLU A 154 -17.84 2.44 8.06
C GLU A 154 -18.04 2.39 6.55
N TYR A 155 -16.93 2.31 5.81
CA TYR A 155 -16.91 2.15 4.35
C TYR A 155 -15.69 1.36 3.88
N VAL A 156 -15.84 0.76 2.70
CA VAL A 156 -14.74 0.22 1.89
C VAL A 156 -14.53 1.15 0.70
N LEU A 157 -13.31 1.68 0.57
CA LEU A 157 -12.91 2.63 -0.46
C LEU A 157 -11.93 1.97 -1.43
N PHE A 158 -12.11 2.14 -2.72
CA PHE A 158 -11.24 1.52 -3.73
C PHE A 158 -11.34 2.24 -5.09
N ASP A 159 -10.31 2.06 -5.93
CA ASP A 159 -10.29 2.68 -7.26
C ASP A 159 -11.30 2.03 -8.22
N GLY A 160 -11.69 2.80 -9.24
CA GLY A 160 -12.61 2.38 -10.29
C GLY A 160 -12.17 1.14 -11.07
N TRP A 161 -10.89 0.76 -11.01
CA TRP A 161 -10.40 -0.49 -11.57
C TRP A 161 -11.05 -1.71 -10.90
N TYR A 162 -11.28 -1.64 -9.58
CA TYR A 162 -11.87 -2.70 -8.78
C TYR A 162 -13.40 -2.65 -8.70
N SER A 163 -14.08 -1.70 -9.38
CA SER A 163 -15.54 -1.52 -9.36
C SER A 163 -16.30 -2.56 -10.20
N SER A 164 -15.80 -3.80 -10.31
CA SER A 164 -16.48 -4.90 -10.98
C SER A 164 -17.77 -5.30 -10.23
N LEU A 165 -18.79 -5.82 -10.95
CA LEU A 165 -20.01 -6.30 -10.31
C LEU A 165 -19.76 -7.39 -9.27
N VAL A 166 -18.76 -8.25 -9.51
CA VAL A 166 -18.37 -9.31 -8.58
C VAL A 166 -17.88 -8.71 -7.26
N ASN A 167 -17.00 -7.72 -7.32
CA ASN A 167 -16.46 -7.07 -6.13
C ASN A 167 -17.54 -6.27 -5.38
N LEU A 168 -18.37 -5.49 -6.09
CA LEU A 168 -19.45 -4.73 -5.47
C LEU A 168 -20.42 -5.65 -4.72
N ARG A 169 -20.85 -6.74 -5.37
CA ARG A 169 -21.74 -7.74 -4.74
C ARG A 169 -21.09 -8.47 -3.57
N LYS A 170 -19.76 -8.70 -3.64
CA LYS A 170 -19.02 -9.33 -2.54
C LYS A 170 -19.04 -8.43 -1.29
N ILE A 171 -18.85 -7.13 -1.45
CA ILE A 171 -18.91 -6.16 -0.34
C ILE A 171 -20.34 -6.06 0.20
N ASP A 172 -21.35 -6.04 -0.67
CA ASP A 172 -22.75 -6.05 -0.24
C ASP A 172 -23.13 -7.32 0.54
N ALA A 173 -22.65 -8.48 0.10
CA ALA A 173 -22.93 -9.76 0.75
C ALA A 173 -22.41 -9.84 2.19
N VAL A 174 -21.43 -9.02 2.55
CA VAL A 174 -20.95 -8.88 3.94
C VAL A 174 -21.60 -7.72 4.69
N GLY A 175 -22.54 -7.00 4.04
CA GLY A 175 -23.31 -5.90 4.65
C GLY A 175 -22.54 -4.59 4.76
N TRP A 176 -21.44 -4.41 4.02
CA TRP A 176 -20.63 -3.21 4.12
C TRP A 176 -21.00 -2.15 3.10
N ARG A 177 -20.84 -0.89 3.47
CA ARG A 177 -20.95 0.25 2.57
C ARG A 177 -19.66 0.43 1.79
N TRP A 178 -19.77 0.95 0.58
CA TRP A 178 -18.60 1.24 -0.25
C TRP A 178 -18.71 2.59 -0.95
N LEU A 179 -17.57 3.18 -1.32
CA LEU A 179 -17.47 4.32 -2.21
C LEU A 179 -16.33 4.07 -3.20
N THR A 180 -16.60 4.24 -4.50
CA THR A 180 -15.61 4.06 -5.57
C THR A 180 -15.90 4.98 -6.74
N ARG A 181 -14.91 5.15 -7.63
CA ARG A 181 -15.13 5.81 -8.91
C ARG A 181 -15.70 4.84 -9.95
N LEU A 182 -16.62 5.29 -10.78
CA LEU A 182 -17.08 4.57 -11.95
C LEU A 182 -16.40 5.11 -13.21
N LYS A 183 -16.04 4.19 -14.12
CA LYS A 183 -15.60 4.59 -15.47
C LYS A 183 -16.77 5.27 -16.19
N HIS A 184 -16.49 6.30 -17.02
CA HIS A 184 -17.51 7.09 -17.71
C HIS A 184 -18.47 6.26 -18.59
N ASN A 185 -18.02 5.11 -19.10
CA ASN A 185 -18.81 4.18 -19.90
C ASN A 185 -19.63 3.18 -19.09
N ARG A 186 -19.59 3.25 -17.74
CA ARG A 186 -20.36 2.36 -16.87
C ARG A 186 -21.86 2.60 -17.10
N ARG A 187 -22.62 1.53 -17.34
CA ARG A 187 -24.03 1.63 -17.70
C ARG A 187 -24.92 1.78 -16.47
N VAL A 188 -25.71 2.83 -16.48
CA VAL A 188 -26.69 3.16 -15.45
C VAL A 188 -28.05 3.53 -16.08
N ASN A 189 -29.12 3.45 -15.30
CA ASN A 189 -30.46 3.85 -15.70
C ASN A 189 -31.04 4.83 -14.66
N PRO A 190 -30.92 6.14 -14.89
CA PRO A 190 -31.36 7.16 -13.93
C PRO A 190 -32.88 7.37 -13.92
N ASP A 191 -33.56 7.12 -15.05
CA ASP A 191 -34.96 7.48 -15.30
C ASP A 191 -35.88 6.26 -15.58
N ARG A 192 -35.34 5.06 -15.38
CA ARG A 192 -36.04 3.77 -15.65
C ARG A 192 -36.43 3.54 -17.11
N THR A 193 -35.86 4.32 -18.05
CA THR A 193 -36.17 4.17 -19.46
C THR A 193 -35.22 3.22 -20.17
N ARG A 194 -33.93 3.41 -20.02
CA ARG A 194 -32.89 2.56 -20.63
C ARG A 194 -31.50 2.73 -19.91
N ASN A 195 -30.69 1.71 -20.05
CA ASN A 195 -29.29 1.78 -19.64
C ASN A 195 -28.48 2.60 -20.63
N ARG A 196 -27.67 3.56 -20.13
CA ARG A 196 -26.74 4.41 -20.91
C ARG A 196 -25.47 4.65 -20.09
N PRO A 197 -24.33 5.06 -20.72
CA PRO A 197 -23.13 5.40 -20.01
C PRO A 197 -23.40 6.47 -18.95
N VAL A 198 -22.77 6.35 -17.78
CA VAL A 198 -22.93 7.32 -16.69
C VAL A 198 -22.45 8.70 -17.08
N GLY A 199 -21.45 8.77 -17.98
CA GLY A 199 -20.95 10.03 -18.54
C GLY A 199 -21.96 10.79 -19.39
N ASP A 200 -22.97 10.10 -19.96
CA ASP A 200 -24.03 10.66 -20.80
C ASP A 200 -25.31 10.96 -20.00
N CYS A 201 -25.26 10.77 -18.66
CA CYS A 201 -26.40 11.00 -17.77
C CYS A 201 -26.28 12.36 -17.08
N ASP A 202 -27.45 12.96 -16.80
CA ASP A 202 -27.53 14.16 -15.96
C ASP A 202 -27.40 13.76 -14.48
N ILE A 203 -26.15 13.66 -14.02
CA ILE A 203 -25.78 13.35 -12.64
C ILE A 203 -25.37 14.65 -11.94
N THR A 204 -25.93 14.91 -10.78
CA THR A 204 -25.66 16.13 -10.00
C THR A 204 -24.45 15.98 -9.09
N ALA A 205 -23.86 17.07 -8.66
CA ALA A 205 -22.80 17.09 -7.66
C ALA A 205 -23.31 16.65 -6.27
N THR A 206 -24.59 16.93 -5.97
CA THR A 206 -25.25 16.53 -4.70
C THR A 206 -25.67 15.07 -4.66
N GLY A 207 -25.51 14.36 -5.79
CA GLY A 207 -25.80 12.94 -5.94
C GLY A 207 -27.16 12.65 -6.56
N THR A 208 -27.17 11.73 -7.50
CA THR A 208 -28.38 11.22 -8.20
C THR A 208 -28.49 9.73 -7.94
N VAL A 209 -29.64 9.26 -7.47
CA VAL A 209 -29.91 7.83 -7.29
C VAL A 209 -30.26 7.23 -8.66
N VAL A 210 -29.51 6.21 -9.05
CA VAL A 210 -29.67 5.53 -10.35
C VAL A 210 -29.62 4.01 -10.17
N HIS A 211 -30.17 3.28 -11.11
CA HIS A 211 -29.99 1.84 -11.17
C HIS A 211 -28.71 1.51 -11.95
N LEU A 212 -27.72 0.92 -11.27
CA LEU A 212 -26.52 0.38 -11.90
C LEU A 212 -26.85 -0.96 -12.56
N GLU A 213 -26.52 -1.08 -13.86
CA GLU A 213 -26.86 -2.26 -14.67
C GLU A 213 -26.35 -3.56 -14.00
N ASN A 214 -27.27 -4.53 -13.86
CA ASN A 214 -27.02 -5.84 -13.23
C ASN A 214 -26.56 -5.79 -11.75
N TYR A 215 -26.75 -4.67 -11.06
CA TYR A 215 -26.36 -4.54 -9.66
C TYR A 215 -27.56 -4.14 -8.77
N GLY A 216 -28.10 -2.96 -8.97
CA GLY A 216 -29.17 -2.41 -8.13
C GLY A 216 -29.07 -0.89 -8.02
N MET A 217 -29.74 -0.35 -7.01
CA MET A 217 -29.74 1.11 -6.78
C MET A 217 -28.43 1.55 -6.16
N VAL A 218 -27.86 2.61 -6.70
CA VAL A 218 -26.66 3.30 -6.19
C VAL A 218 -26.85 4.81 -6.26
N LYS A 219 -26.17 5.55 -5.42
CA LYS A 219 -26.09 7.00 -5.52
C LYS A 219 -24.79 7.38 -6.22
N VAL A 220 -24.88 8.20 -7.24
CA VAL A 220 -23.75 8.65 -8.05
C VAL A 220 -23.62 10.17 -7.95
N PHE A 221 -22.41 10.65 -7.73
CA PHE A 221 -22.04 12.06 -7.67
C PHE A 221 -21.16 12.39 -8.88
N ARG A 222 -21.44 13.50 -9.58
CA ARG A 222 -20.60 14.00 -10.66
C ARG A 222 -19.76 15.16 -10.14
N ILE A 223 -18.45 14.99 -10.18
CA ILE A 223 -17.49 15.99 -9.71
C ILE A 223 -16.64 16.44 -10.91
N ILE A 224 -16.43 17.72 -11.03
CA ILE A 224 -15.49 18.25 -12.02
C ILE A 224 -14.16 18.49 -11.31
N SER A 225 -13.13 17.77 -11.73
CA SER A 225 -11.78 17.95 -11.23
C SER A 225 -11.14 19.25 -11.76
N LYS A 226 -10.01 19.65 -11.19
CA LYS A 226 -9.35 20.92 -11.52
C LYS A 226 -8.93 21.03 -12.98
N ASP A 227 -8.69 19.92 -13.65
CA ASP A 227 -8.36 19.84 -15.08
C ASP A 227 -9.58 19.83 -15.99
N GLY A 228 -10.79 19.95 -15.43
CA GLY A 228 -12.06 19.95 -16.17
C GLY A 228 -12.63 18.55 -16.45
N THR A 229 -11.95 17.47 -16.03
CA THR A 229 -12.42 16.09 -16.22
C THR A 229 -13.58 15.78 -15.27
N ALA A 230 -14.65 15.16 -15.79
CA ALA A 230 -15.76 14.72 -14.96
C ALA A 230 -15.48 13.34 -14.34
N GLU A 231 -15.48 13.26 -13.04
CA GLU A 231 -15.42 12.02 -12.26
C GLU A 231 -16.81 11.64 -11.77
N HIS A 232 -17.10 10.33 -11.76
CA HIS A 232 -18.34 9.79 -11.22
C HIS A 232 -18.05 8.89 -10.03
N TRP A 233 -18.40 9.39 -8.85
CA TRP A 233 -18.27 8.64 -7.60
C TRP A 233 -19.57 7.95 -7.26
N ALA A 234 -19.54 6.66 -6.94
CA ALA A 234 -20.72 5.85 -6.66
C ALA A 234 -20.62 5.14 -5.31
N THR A 235 -21.78 4.95 -4.68
CA THR A 235 -21.90 4.26 -3.39
C THR A 235 -23.22 3.48 -3.33
N ASN A 236 -23.26 2.38 -2.53
CA ASN A 236 -24.49 1.69 -2.15
C ASN A 236 -25.25 2.38 -0.98
N ASP A 237 -24.65 3.40 -0.36
CA ASP A 237 -25.35 4.24 0.63
C ASP A 237 -26.15 5.33 -0.07
N LEU A 238 -27.45 5.11 -0.21
CA LEU A 238 -28.35 6.03 -0.91
C LEU A 238 -28.59 7.34 -0.14
N GLU A 239 -28.33 7.34 1.17
CA GLU A 239 -28.48 8.52 2.04
C GLU A 239 -27.22 9.39 2.12
N MET A 240 -26.09 8.92 1.56
CA MET A 240 -24.85 9.69 1.57
C MET A 240 -25.05 11.10 0.98
N ASP A 241 -24.62 12.12 1.70
CA ASP A 241 -24.61 13.49 1.20
C ASP A 241 -23.26 13.86 0.53
N GLU A 242 -23.19 15.07 -0.02
CA GLU A 242 -21.99 15.58 -0.69
C GLU A 242 -20.80 15.71 0.30
N LEU A 243 -21.04 16.12 1.54
CA LEU A 243 -20.01 16.27 2.54
C LEU A 243 -19.44 14.91 2.98
N GLY A 244 -20.30 13.89 3.16
CA GLY A 244 -19.89 12.52 3.45
C GLY A 244 -19.03 11.95 2.32
N ARG A 245 -19.47 12.13 1.06
CA ARG A 245 -18.69 11.74 -0.11
C ARG A 245 -17.32 12.43 -0.15
N LEU A 246 -17.25 13.76 0.15
CA LEU A 246 -16.00 14.51 0.13
C LEU A 246 -15.02 13.97 1.19
N LYS A 247 -15.45 13.79 2.43
CA LYS A 247 -14.63 13.21 3.51
C LYS A 247 -14.08 11.84 3.16
N LEU A 248 -14.90 10.98 2.55
CA LEU A 248 -14.48 9.65 2.15
C LEU A 248 -13.55 9.68 0.93
N ALA A 249 -13.73 10.61 0.00
CA ALA A 249 -12.80 10.82 -1.10
C ALA A 249 -11.42 11.29 -0.61
N GLU A 250 -11.38 12.15 0.41
CA GLU A 250 -10.13 12.52 1.11
C GLU A 250 -9.50 11.31 1.82
N ALA A 251 -10.31 10.49 2.51
CA ALA A 251 -9.85 9.26 3.12
C ALA A 251 -9.30 8.24 2.10
N SER A 252 -9.90 8.16 0.90
CA SER A 252 -9.39 7.29 -0.16
C SER A 252 -8.01 7.70 -0.66
N TRP A 253 -7.65 8.99 -0.58
CA TRP A 253 -6.33 9.48 -0.93
C TRP A 253 -5.22 9.02 0.01
N LYS A 254 -5.58 8.57 1.22
CA LYS A 254 -4.62 8.10 2.23
C LYS A 254 -3.84 6.87 1.78
N ILE A 255 -4.38 6.03 0.91
CA ILE A 255 -3.64 4.90 0.36
C ILE A 255 -2.52 5.35 -0.59
N GLU A 256 -2.75 6.41 -1.36
CA GLU A 256 -1.72 7.00 -2.22
C GLU A 256 -0.58 7.63 -1.38
N GLU A 257 -0.92 8.31 -0.29
CA GLU A 257 0.06 8.82 0.67
C GLU A 257 0.86 7.67 1.29
N TYR A 258 0.17 6.60 1.72
CA TYR A 258 0.78 5.39 2.25
C TYR A 258 1.74 4.74 1.24
N HIS A 259 1.31 4.51 -0.01
CA HIS A 259 2.16 3.94 -1.05
C HIS A 259 3.42 4.77 -1.30
N ARG A 260 3.28 6.10 -1.32
CA ARG A 260 4.41 7.03 -1.44
C ARG A 260 5.34 6.92 -0.23
N GLY A 261 4.79 6.95 0.98
CA GLY A 261 5.54 6.79 2.22
C GLY A 261 6.30 5.46 2.25
N LEU A 262 5.62 4.34 1.98
CA LEU A 262 6.21 3.01 1.92
C LEU A 262 7.45 2.99 0.99
N LYS A 263 7.33 3.53 -0.23
CA LYS A 263 8.44 3.59 -1.20
C LYS A 263 9.59 4.47 -0.72
N GLN A 264 9.28 5.62 -0.13
CA GLN A 264 10.28 6.61 0.25
C GLN A 264 11.04 6.25 1.52
N VAL A 265 10.38 5.64 2.52
CA VAL A 265 11.02 5.46 3.84
C VAL A 265 11.49 4.04 4.13
N THR A 266 10.98 3.01 3.44
CA THR A 266 11.31 1.61 3.74
C THR A 266 12.18 0.92 2.68
N ASN A 267 12.47 1.59 1.58
CA ASN A 267 13.24 1.00 0.47
C ASN A 267 12.61 -0.30 -0.11
N VAL A 268 11.28 -0.38 -0.13
CA VAL A 268 10.53 -1.57 -0.60
C VAL A 268 10.88 -1.93 -2.06
N GLU A 269 11.25 -0.95 -2.87
CA GLU A 269 11.68 -1.13 -4.26
C GLU A 269 13.16 -1.53 -4.38
N GLY A 270 13.96 -1.41 -3.31
CA GLY A 270 15.41 -1.55 -3.34
C GLY A 270 15.93 -3.00 -3.40
N CYS A 271 15.09 -4.01 -3.17
CA CYS A 271 15.53 -5.40 -3.17
C CYS A 271 15.97 -5.86 -4.56
N GLN A 272 17.20 -6.42 -4.64
CA GLN A 272 17.80 -6.93 -5.87
C GLN A 272 17.79 -8.46 -5.96
N CYS A 273 17.22 -9.16 -4.98
CA CYS A 273 17.10 -10.62 -5.00
C CYS A 273 16.31 -11.10 -6.22
N ARG A 274 16.75 -12.22 -6.80
CA ARG A 274 16.11 -12.78 -8.01
C ARG A 274 14.91 -13.66 -7.70
N LYS A 275 14.98 -14.42 -6.59
CA LYS A 275 13.97 -15.42 -6.22
C LYS A 275 12.72 -14.78 -5.63
N ALA A 276 11.56 -15.32 -6.02
CA ALA A 276 10.25 -14.90 -5.54
C ALA A 276 10.18 -14.88 -4.01
N GLN A 277 10.65 -15.94 -3.35
CA GLN A 277 10.68 -16.05 -1.89
C GLN A 277 11.39 -14.86 -1.23
N ALA A 278 12.58 -14.50 -1.68
CA ALA A 278 13.35 -13.40 -1.10
C ALA A 278 12.70 -12.03 -1.37
N GLN A 279 12.08 -11.83 -2.53
CA GLN A 279 11.32 -10.62 -2.86
C GLN A 279 10.09 -10.49 -1.94
N ARG A 280 9.32 -11.58 -1.77
CA ARG A 280 8.15 -11.62 -0.88
C ARG A 280 8.55 -11.31 0.57
N SER A 281 9.63 -11.92 1.05
CA SER A 281 10.17 -11.66 2.39
C SER A 281 10.58 -10.21 2.59
N HIS A 282 11.30 -9.63 1.61
CA HIS A 282 11.69 -8.23 1.66
C HIS A 282 10.48 -7.28 1.69
N ILE A 283 9.48 -7.51 0.83
CA ILE A 283 8.25 -6.71 0.80
C ILE A 283 7.53 -6.80 2.14
N GLY A 284 7.36 -7.99 2.71
CA GLY A 284 6.74 -8.17 4.02
C GLY A 284 7.50 -7.44 5.14
N LEU A 285 8.85 -7.49 5.13
CA LEU A 285 9.68 -6.76 6.09
C LEU A 285 9.59 -5.24 5.89
N ALA A 286 9.48 -4.76 4.66
CA ALA A 286 9.32 -3.34 4.36
C ALA A 286 7.96 -2.80 4.84
N LEU A 287 6.88 -3.59 4.74
CA LEU A 287 5.57 -3.25 5.32
C LEU A 287 5.64 -3.14 6.84
N ARG A 288 6.35 -4.06 7.50
CA ARG A 288 6.59 -4.01 8.95
C ARG A 288 7.47 -2.82 9.34
N ALA A 289 8.51 -2.50 8.55
CA ALA A 289 9.31 -1.29 8.74
C ALA A 289 8.46 -0.01 8.61
N PHE A 290 7.47 0.01 7.73
CA PHE A 290 6.52 1.12 7.63
C PHE A 290 5.71 1.28 8.93
N LEU A 291 5.26 0.18 9.56
CA LEU A 291 4.58 0.25 10.86
C LEU A 291 5.45 0.89 11.96
N VAL A 292 6.77 0.68 11.93
CA VAL A 292 7.69 1.36 12.86
C VAL A 292 7.63 2.88 12.67
N PHE A 293 7.66 3.36 11.42
CA PHE A 293 7.52 4.78 11.11
C PHE A 293 6.14 5.31 11.53
N GLU A 294 5.07 4.62 11.19
CA GLU A 294 3.70 5.04 11.48
C GLU A 294 3.47 5.20 12.98
N ARG A 295 3.89 4.23 13.78
CA ARG A 295 3.81 4.27 15.24
C ARG A 295 4.61 5.43 15.83
N TYR A 296 5.81 5.67 15.32
CA TYR A 296 6.64 6.79 15.78
C TYR A 296 6.00 8.13 15.42
N CYS A 297 5.54 8.29 14.18
CA CYS A 297 4.89 9.51 13.72
C CYS A 297 3.61 9.82 14.48
N PHE A 298 2.76 8.82 14.72
CA PHE A 298 1.54 8.98 15.53
C PHE A 298 1.82 9.46 16.95
N ARG A 299 2.89 8.93 17.59
CA ARG A 299 3.27 9.35 18.95
C ARG A 299 3.90 10.73 19.02
N THR A 300 4.59 11.17 17.99
CA THR A 300 5.43 12.38 18.04
C THR A 300 4.89 13.54 17.24
N GLY A 301 3.89 13.32 16.37
CA GLY A 301 3.37 14.31 15.44
C GLY A 301 4.30 14.63 14.26
N TYR A 302 5.43 13.96 14.12
CA TYR A 302 6.27 14.07 12.92
C TYR A 302 5.65 13.34 11.73
N ASN A 303 5.98 13.76 10.51
CA ASN A 303 5.67 12.99 9.32
C ASN A 303 6.80 11.98 9.00
N TRP A 304 6.52 10.99 8.14
CA TRP A 304 7.47 9.93 7.79
C TRP A 304 8.78 10.44 7.21
N ALA A 305 8.72 11.45 6.30
CA ALA A 305 9.90 12.02 5.67
C ALA A 305 10.78 12.77 6.68
N ALA A 306 10.20 13.55 7.59
CA ALA A 306 10.92 14.23 8.66
C ALA A 306 11.55 13.23 9.63
N THR A 307 10.84 12.13 9.95
CA THR A 307 11.37 11.05 10.79
C THR A 307 12.58 10.38 10.15
N LYS A 308 12.50 10.03 8.85
CA LYS A 308 13.61 9.46 8.09
C LYS A 308 14.80 10.45 8.03
N ALA A 309 14.54 11.72 7.73
CA ALA A 309 15.56 12.76 7.68
C ALA A 309 16.28 12.96 9.03
N LYS A 310 15.55 12.81 10.14
CA LYS A 310 16.14 12.94 11.49
C LYS A 310 17.24 11.91 11.73
N ILE A 311 17.10 10.66 11.29
CA ILE A 311 18.14 9.62 11.40
C ILE A 311 19.44 10.10 10.73
N PHE A 312 19.34 10.68 9.52
CA PHE A 312 20.52 11.18 8.79
C PHE A 312 21.09 12.44 9.41
N GLN A 313 20.24 13.35 9.89
CA GLN A 313 20.68 14.55 10.60
C GLN A 313 21.48 14.19 11.84
N ASP A 314 21.08 13.17 12.59
CA ASP A 314 21.81 12.72 13.78
C ASP A 314 23.17 12.11 13.40
N ALA A 315 23.26 11.32 12.32
CA ALA A 315 24.53 10.83 11.77
C ALA A 315 25.47 11.98 11.32
N VAL A 316 24.91 12.99 10.64
CA VAL A 316 25.67 14.19 10.23
C VAL A 316 26.15 15.00 11.43
N ARG A 317 25.31 15.15 12.47
CA ARG A 317 25.72 15.82 13.72
C ARG A 317 26.88 15.09 14.39
N ALA A 318 26.80 13.75 14.49
CA ALA A 318 27.85 12.93 15.06
C ALA A 318 29.15 13.08 14.27
N PHE A 319 29.14 13.02 12.94
CA PHE A 319 30.29 13.26 12.09
C PHE A 319 30.86 14.66 12.28
N ARG A 320 30.01 15.72 12.32
CA ARG A 320 30.44 17.10 12.49
C ARG A 320 31.09 17.35 13.87
N ALA A 321 30.60 16.63 14.90
CA ALA A 321 31.19 16.70 16.25
C ALA A 321 32.59 16.05 16.31
N ASN A 322 32.79 14.97 15.52
CA ASN A 322 34.09 14.27 15.46
C ASN A 322 34.41 13.83 14.01
N PRO A 323 34.86 14.75 13.14
CA PRO A 323 35.17 14.43 11.74
C PRO A 323 36.37 13.48 11.63
N TRP A 324 36.16 12.33 11.00
CA TRP A 324 37.19 11.34 10.73
C TRP A 324 37.87 11.51 9.35
N ILE A 325 37.30 12.38 8.48
CA ILE A 325 37.91 12.81 7.23
C ILE A 325 38.65 14.13 7.53
N GLY A 326 39.98 14.11 7.47
CA GLY A 326 40.82 15.30 7.72
C GLY A 326 40.61 16.38 6.65
N ARG A 327 40.66 17.66 7.06
CA ARG A 327 40.60 18.83 6.16
C ARG A 327 41.92 19.21 5.56
N HIS A 328 43.00 18.68 6.08
CA HIS A 328 44.39 18.97 5.64
C HIS A 328 45.00 17.71 5.06
N PRO A 329 45.85 17.85 4.01
CA PRO A 329 46.67 16.74 3.58
C PRO A 329 47.54 16.29 4.78
N ALA A 330 47.70 14.97 4.93
CA ALA A 330 48.62 14.46 5.93
C ALA A 330 49.98 15.14 5.68
N THR A 331 50.46 15.90 6.66
CA THR A 331 51.85 16.37 6.62
C THR A 331 52.73 15.14 6.62
N ALA A 332 53.49 14.96 5.54
CA ALA A 332 54.44 13.86 5.35
C ALA A 332 55.50 13.84 6.45
#